data_4caed9d5d472a4284dbc8ff271e17584
#
_entry.id   4caed9d5d472a4284dbc8ff271e17584
#
_cell.length_a   1.000
_cell.length_b   1.000
_cell.length_c   1.000
_cell.angle_alpha   90.00
_cell.angle_beta   90.00
_cell.angle_gamma   90.00
#
_symmetry.space_group_name_H-M   'P 1'
#
loop_
_entity.id
_entity.type
_entity.pdbx_description
1 polymer ?
#
loop_
_entity_poly.entity_id
_entity_poly.type
_entity_poly.pdbx_seq_one_letter_code
_entity_poly.pdbx_strand_id
1 'polypeptide(L)'
;FKGLLLGLFFMAVGASINFEVIMESPGQVSLWVIGVMSLKVVVLYIVGKVFRLSTDQNLLFSVGLAQVGEFSFVLLSFSAQLQIMEGDILDLLLVITALTMTLSPIINIVNERLILPRIGTKESLEKSPDKITNRHKVILVGFGHFGSTVGRFLRANGAEAVVLDHDSNRV
;
A
#
# COMPACT_ATOMS: atom_id res chain seq x y z
N PHE A 1 5.60 20.53 -2.56
CA PHE A 1 5.25 20.72 -3.98
C PHE A 1 4.49 19.49 -4.53
N LYS A 2 4.99 18.26 -4.30
CA LYS A 2 4.36 17.01 -4.77
C LYS A 2 2.92 16.85 -4.29
N GLY A 3 2.65 17.06 -3.01
CA GLY A 3 1.30 16.91 -2.45
C GLY A 3 0.29 17.93 -3.00
N LEU A 4 0.73 19.15 -3.27
CA LEU A 4 -0.13 20.21 -3.85
C LEU A 4 -0.51 19.85 -5.30
N LEU A 5 0.46 19.41 -6.10
CA LEU A 5 0.20 19.00 -7.49
C LEU A 5 -0.73 17.77 -7.55
N LEU A 6 -0.51 16.81 -6.65
CA LEU A 6 -1.37 15.62 -6.55
C LEU A 6 -2.80 16.00 -6.15
N GLY A 7 -2.96 16.91 -5.19
CA GLY A 7 -4.26 17.44 -4.78
C GLY A 7 -4.99 18.15 -5.92
N LEU A 8 -4.29 19.02 -6.68
CA LEU A 8 -4.86 19.70 -7.85
C LEU A 8 -5.27 18.70 -8.94
N PHE A 9 -4.45 17.66 -9.17
CA PHE A 9 -4.77 16.60 -10.12
C PHE A 9 -6.06 15.87 -9.73
N PHE A 10 -6.19 15.43 -8.48
CA PHE A 10 -7.41 14.75 -8.04
C PHE A 10 -8.64 15.64 -8.04
N MET A 11 -8.49 16.94 -7.75
CA MET A 11 -9.62 17.89 -7.89
C MET A 11 -10.05 18.04 -9.34
N ALA A 12 -9.11 18.16 -10.29
CA ALA A 12 -9.41 18.26 -11.70
C ALA A 12 -10.09 16.98 -12.23
N VAL A 13 -9.59 15.81 -11.85
CA VAL A 13 -10.20 14.52 -12.19
C VAL A 13 -11.60 14.41 -11.59
N GLY A 14 -11.76 14.74 -10.31
CA GLY A 14 -13.07 14.71 -9.64
C GLY A 14 -14.10 15.62 -10.31
N ALA A 15 -13.68 16.80 -10.79
CA ALA A 15 -14.53 17.73 -11.53
C ALA A 15 -14.90 17.25 -12.93
N SER A 16 -14.11 16.35 -13.53
CA SER A 16 -14.38 15.79 -14.87
C SER A 16 -15.26 14.54 -14.85
N ILE A 17 -15.60 14.01 -13.67
CA ILE A 17 -16.43 12.81 -13.55
C ILE A 17 -17.88 13.15 -13.92
N ASN A 18 -18.44 12.39 -14.85
CA ASN A 18 -19.86 12.45 -15.19
C ASN A 18 -20.69 11.63 -14.17
N PHE A 19 -21.32 12.34 -13.22
CA PHE A 19 -22.15 11.73 -12.18
C PHE A 19 -23.46 11.15 -12.72
N GLU A 20 -23.92 11.58 -13.89
CA GLU A 20 -25.14 11.07 -14.51
C GLU A 20 -25.01 9.57 -14.79
N VAL A 21 -23.86 9.11 -15.24
CA VAL A 21 -23.55 7.68 -15.46
C VAL A 21 -23.80 6.84 -14.20
N ILE A 22 -23.45 7.39 -13.03
CA ILE A 22 -23.68 6.71 -11.75
C ILE A 22 -25.15 6.68 -11.40
N MET A 23 -25.87 7.78 -11.67
CA MET A 23 -27.30 7.92 -11.33
C MET A 23 -28.21 7.11 -12.24
N GLU A 24 -27.86 7.03 -13.53
CA GLU A 24 -28.64 6.27 -14.53
C GLU A 24 -28.52 4.76 -14.32
N SER A 25 -27.36 4.25 -13.98
CA SER A 25 -27.11 2.82 -13.90
C SER A 25 -26.24 2.42 -12.72
N PRO A 26 -26.65 2.69 -11.45
CA PRO A 26 -25.83 2.46 -10.27
C PRO A 26 -25.47 0.98 -10.07
N GLY A 27 -26.37 0.08 -10.41
CA GLY A 27 -26.12 -1.37 -10.32
C GLY A 27 -25.06 -1.85 -11.31
N GLN A 28 -25.06 -1.35 -12.54
CA GLN A 28 -24.08 -1.69 -13.55
C GLN A 28 -22.69 -1.14 -13.18
N VAL A 29 -22.61 0.12 -12.76
CA VAL A 29 -21.36 0.75 -12.29
C VAL A 29 -20.78 -0.03 -11.12
N SER A 30 -21.60 -0.36 -10.11
CA SER A 30 -21.16 -1.15 -8.97
C SER A 30 -20.66 -2.53 -9.36
N LEU A 31 -21.32 -3.20 -10.30
CA LEU A 31 -20.90 -4.50 -10.82
C LEU A 31 -19.51 -4.43 -11.48
N TRP A 32 -19.27 -3.40 -12.30
CA TRP A 32 -17.98 -3.22 -12.94
C TRP A 32 -16.87 -2.88 -11.94
N VAL A 33 -17.13 -2.01 -10.97
CA VAL A 33 -16.17 -1.66 -9.91
C VAL A 33 -15.78 -2.91 -9.11
N ILE A 34 -16.76 -3.67 -8.64
CA ILE A 34 -16.53 -4.90 -7.88
C ILE A 34 -15.81 -5.94 -8.76
N GLY A 35 -16.24 -6.08 -10.02
CA GLY A 35 -15.64 -7.02 -10.96
C GLY A 35 -14.17 -6.74 -11.22
N VAL A 36 -13.82 -5.49 -11.54
CA VAL A 36 -12.43 -5.08 -11.79
C VAL A 36 -11.58 -5.28 -10.54
N MET A 37 -12.03 -4.82 -9.37
CA MET A 37 -11.28 -4.97 -8.13
C MET A 37 -11.11 -6.44 -7.75
N SER A 38 -12.15 -7.26 -7.85
CA SER A 38 -12.08 -8.68 -7.54
C SER A 38 -11.15 -9.42 -8.48
N LEU A 39 -11.20 -9.15 -9.78
CA LEU A 39 -10.31 -9.74 -10.76
C LEU A 39 -8.84 -9.39 -10.44
N LYS A 40 -8.56 -8.14 -10.12
CA LYS A 40 -7.21 -7.71 -9.74
C LYS A 40 -6.74 -8.36 -8.45
N VAL A 41 -7.59 -8.46 -7.43
CA VAL A 41 -7.26 -9.18 -6.18
C VAL A 41 -6.88 -10.63 -6.49
N VAL A 42 -7.67 -11.33 -7.29
CA VAL A 42 -7.40 -12.73 -7.65
C VAL A 42 -6.06 -12.87 -8.38
N VAL A 43 -5.83 -12.04 -9.41
CA VAL A 43 -4.57 -12.07 -10.18
C VAL A 43 -3.38 -11.76 -9.28
N LEU A 44 -3.45 -10.70 -8.47
CA LEU A 44 -2.37 -10.31 -7.57
C LEU A 44 -2.14 -11.35 -6.47
N TYR A 45 -3.21 -11.99 -5.97
CA TYR A 45 -3.09 -13.07 -5.00
C TYR A 45 -2.35 -14.28 -5.57
N ILE A 46 -2.64 -14.65 -6.83
CA ILE A 46 -1.93 -15.72 -7.53
C ILE A 46 -0.45 -15.34 -7.71
N VAL A 47 -0.18 -14.11 -8.14
CA VAL A 47 1.19 -13.60 -8.28
C VAL A 47 1.93 -13.67 -6.94
N GLY A 48 1.33 -13.17 -5.85
CA GLY A 48 1.95 -13.24 -4.52
C GLY A 48 2.22 -14.68 -4.06
N LYS A 49 1.37 -15.64 -4.39
CA LYS A 49 1.62 -17.06 -4.14
C LYS A 49 2.81 -17.59 -4.94
N VAL A 50 2.94 -17.22 -6.21
CA VAL A 50 4.09 -17.61 -7.05
C VAL A 50 5.40 -17.07 -6.44
N PHE A 51 5.39 -15.86 -5.91
CA PHE A 51 6.53 -15.24 -5.23
C PHE A 51 6.71 -15.70 -3.77
N ARG A 52 5.90 -16.67 -3.31
CA ARG A 52 5.97 -17.27 -1.97
C ARG A 52 5.79 -16.27 -0.83
N LEU A 53 4.98 -15.25 -1.03
CA LEU A 53 4.62 -14.34 0.05
C LEU A 53 3.84 -15.10 1.14
N SER A 54 4.05 -14.71 2.41
CA SER A 54 3.21 -15.20 3.51
C SER A 54 1.76 -14.79 3.28
N THR A 55 0.81 -15.46 3.92
CA THR A 55 -0.62 -15.17 3.72
C THR A 55 -0.95 -13.71 4.03
N ASP A 56 -0.36 -13.16 5.09
CA ASP A 56 -0.56 -11.77 5.52
C ASP A 56 -0.02 -10.78 4.50
N GLN A 57 1.24 -11.00 4.08
CA GLN A 57 1.88 -10.18 3.05
C GLN A 57 1.11 -10.25 1.73
N ASN A 58 0.62 -11.42 1.37
CA ASN A 58 -0.12 -11.63 0.14
C ASN A 58 -1.50 -10.95 0.16
N LEU A 59 -2.21 -11.00 1.29
CA LEU A 59 -3.47 -10.27 1.47
C LEU A 59 -3.27 -8.76 1.41
N LEU A 60 -2.26 -8.23 2.10
CA LEU A 60 -1.93 -6.81 2.05
C LEU A 60 -1.51 -6.37 0.64
N PHE A 61 -0.70 -7.17 -0.04
CA PHE A 61 -0.25 -6.91 -1.41
C PHE A 61 -1.41 -6.92 -2.41
N SER A 62 -2.23 -7.97 -2.40
CA SER A 62 -3.30 -8.15 -3.38
C SER A 62 -4.44 -7.16 -3.20
N VAL A 63 -4.85 -6.90 -1.98
CA VAL A 63 -5.92 -5.94 -1.69
C VAL A 63 -5.43 -4.50 -1.85
N GLY A 64 -4.20 -4.20 -1.39
CA GLY A 64 -3.61 -2.87 -1.47
C GLY A 64 -3.41 -2.37 -2.91
N LEU A 65 -3.16 -3.26 -3.85
CA LEU A 65 -2.95 -2.95 -5.27
C LEU A 65 -4.16 -3.24 -6.17
N ALA A 66 -5.32 -3.59 -5.57
CA ALA A 66 -6.51 -3.94 -6.33
C ALA A 66 -7.16 -2.77 -7.07
N GLN A 67 -6.90 -1.54 -6.67
CA GLN A 67 -7.43 -0.34 -7.33
C GLN A 67 -6.88 -0.17 -8.75
N VAL A 68 -7.61 0.55 -9.59
CA VAL A 68 -7.11 1.04 -10.87
C VAL A 68 -6.12 2.19 -10.60
N GLY A 69 -4.98 2.20 -11.27
CA GLY A 69 -3.93 3.18 -11.00
C GLY A 69 -4.28 4.60 -11.51
N GLU A 70 -3.65 5.61 -10.92
CA GLU A 70 -3.84 7.03 -11.26
C GLU A 70 -3.49 7.36 -12.72
N PHE A 71 -2.54 6.64 -13.32
CA PHE A 71 -2.19 6.82 -14.72
C PHE A 71 -3.32 6.46 -15.70
N SER A 72 -4.32 5.72 -15.26
CA SER A 72 -5.49 5.42 -16.08
C SER A 72 -6.25 6.68 -16.50
N PHE A 73 -6.31 7.69 -15.64
CA PHE A 73 -6.92 9.00 -16.00
C PHE A 73 -6.16 9.68 -17.13
N VAL A 74 -4.83 9.64 -17.08
CA VAL A 74 -3.98 10.22 -18.12
C VAL A 74 -4.19 9.49 -19.44
N LEU A 75 -4.18 8.15 -19.42
CA LEU A 75 -4.39 7.33 -20.60
C LEU A 75 -5.78 7.53 -21.20
N LEU A 76 -6.82 7.57 -20.37
CA LEU A 76 -8.20 7.82 -20.82
C LEU A 76 -8.35 9.23 -21.40
N SER A 77 -7.73 10.25 -20.78
CA SER A 77 -7.72 11.62 -21.30
C SER A 77 -7.00 11.71 -22.66
N PHE A 78 -5.88 11.02 -22.83
CA PHE A 78 -5.21 10.93 -24.13
C PHE A 78 -6.05 10.20 -25.17
N SER A 79 -6.72 9.12 -24.77
CA SER A 79 -7.63 8.38 -25.64
C SER A 79 -8.77 9.25 -26.15
N ALA A 80 -9.32 10.10 -25.28
CA ALA A 80 -10.33 11.10 -25.66
C ALA A 80 -9.79 12.14 -26.64
N GLN A 81 -8.61 12.70 -26.36
CA GLN A 81 -7.98 13.71 -27.24
C GLN A 81 -7.67 13.17 -28.64
N LEU A 82 -7.29 11.90 -28.72
CA LEU A 82 -6.99 11.22 -29.97
C LEU A 82 -8.23 10.64 -30.67
N GLN A 83 -9.42 10.85 -30.12
CA GLN A 83 -10.69 10.32 -30.61
C GLN A 83 -10.70 8.80 -30.78
N ILE A 84 -9.91 8.08 -29.94
CA ILE A 84 -9.86 6.61 -29.91
C ILE A 84 -11.04 6.05 -29.12
N MET A 85 -11.40 6.73 -28.03
CA MET A 85 -12.54 6.39 -27.18
C MET A 85 -13.35 7.65 -26.90
N GLU A 86 -14.65 7.58 -27.07
CA GLU A 86 -15.58 8.69 -26.88
C GLU A 86 -16.88 8.21 -26.23
N GLY A 87 -17.64 9.18 -25.66
CA GLY A 87 -18.98 8.96 -25.13
C GLY A 87 -19.03 8.08 -23.89
N ASP A 88 -20.10 7.33 -23.74
CA ASP A 88 -20.51 6.61 -22.54
C ASP A 88 -19.46 5.63 -22.01
N ILE A 89 -18.68 5.03 -22.93
CA ILE A 89 -17.62 4.08 -22.53
C ILE A 89 -16.48 4.78 -21.82
N LEU A 90 -16.06 5.95 -22.30
CA LEU A 90 -15.00 6.75 -21.67
C LEU A 90 -15.45 7.22 -20.29
N ASP A 91 -16.65 7.76 -20.19
CA ASP A 91 -17.23 8.23 -18.94
C ASP A 91 -17.36 7.10 -17.92
N LEU A 92 -17.81 5.93 -18.36
CA LEU A 92 -17.89 4.74 -17.52
C LEU A 92 -16.52 4.32 -16.97
N LEU A 93 -15.48 4.30 -17.81
CA LEU A 93 -14.13 3.94 -17.39
C LEU A 93 -13.52 4.95 -16.44
N LEU A 94 -13.77 6.26 -16.63
CA LEU A 94 -13.36 7.31 -15.71
C LEU A 94 -14.03 7.15 -14.34
N VAL A 95 -15.34 6.89 -14.34
CA VAL A 95 -16.13 6.63 -13.11
C VAL A 95 -15.61 5.39 -12.38
N ILE A 96 -15.41 4.28 -13.07
CA ILE A 96 -14.86 3.03 -12.46
C ILE A 96 -13.49 3.30 -11.85
N THR A 97 -12.61 4.01 -12.57
CA THR A 97 -11.27 4.35 -12.07
C THR A 97 -11.36 5.15 -10.78
N ALA A 98 -12.16 6.21 -10.77
CA ALA A 98 -12.32 7.08 -9.60
C ALA A 98 -12.94 6.34 -8.41
N LEU A 99 -13.97 5.52 -8.63
CA LEU A 99 -14.61 4.76 -7.57
C LEU A 99 -13.69 3.69 -6.97
N THR A 100 -12.91 2.97 -7.79
CA THR A 100 -11.95 1.98 -7.27
C THR A 100 -10.90 2.64 -6.39
N MET A 101 -10.42 3.83 -6.75
CA MET A 101 -9.44 4.59 -5.96
C MET A 101 -10.05 5.10 -4.65
N THR A 102 -11.29 5.59 -4.70
CA THR A 102 -12.00 6.09 -3.51
C THR A 102 -12.33 4.96 -2.53
N LEU A 103 -12.69 3.77 -3.02
CA LEU A 103 -13.02 2.62 -2.20
C LEU A 103 -11.79 1.90 -1.64
N SER A 104 -10.64 2.01 -2.30
CA SER A 104 -9.42 1.29 -1.91
C SER A 104 -9.00 1.52 -0.46
N PRO A 105 -8.92 2.74 0.09
CA PRO A 105 -8.58 2.95 1.50
C PRO A 105 -9.56 2.26 2.46
N ILE A 106 -10.86 2.27 2.13
CA ILE A 106 -11.90 1.65 2.96
C ILE A 106 -11.72 0.13 2.95
N ILE A 107 -11.50 -0.45 1.77
CA ILE A 107 -11.28 -1.90 1.62
C ILE A 107 -10.00 -2.34 2.33
N ASN A 108 -8.93 -1.53 2.28
CA ASN A 108 -7.69 -1.81 3.01
C ASN A 108 -7.92 -1.80 4.53
N ILE A 109 -8.66 -0.83 5.08
CA ILE A 109 -9.00 -0.80 6.50
C ILE A 109 -9.81 -2.05 6.90
N VAL A 110 -10.77 -2.44 6.06
CA VAL A 110 -11.57 -3.67 6.27
C VAL A 110 -10.67 -4.91 6.23
N ASN A 111 -9.76 -5.00 5.27
CA ASN A 111 -8.80 -6.10 5.17
C ASN A 111 -7.92 -6.19 6.42
N GLU A 112 -7.33 -5.10 6.87
CA GLU A 112 -6.44 -5.07 8.03
C GLU A 112 -7.15 -5.36 9.35
N ARG A 113 -8.38 -4.86 9.52
CA ARG A 113 -9.11 -4.99 10.79
C ARG A 113 -9.96 -6.24 10.91
N LEU A 114 -10.50 -6.75 9.80
CA LEU A 114 -11.46 -7.85 9.82
C LEU A 114 -10.93 -9.13 9.20
N ILE A 115 -10.19 -9.06 8.09
CA ILE A 115 -9.75 -10.24 7.33
C ILE A 115 -8.41 -10.75 7.87
N LEU A 116 -7.43 -9.88 7.97
CA LEU A 116 -6.08 -10.23 8.40
C LEU A 116 -6.03 -10.90 9.77
N PRO A 117 -6.73 -10.41 10.82
CA PRO A 117 -6.72 -11.07 12.14
C PRO A 117 -7.36 -12.47 12.16
N ARG A 118 -8.21 -12.80 11.16
CA ARG A 118 -8.92 -14.09 11.09
C ARG A 118 -8.23 -15.12 10.22
N ILE A 119 -7.59 -14.70 9.14
CA ILE A 119 -7.03 -15.57 8.10
C ILE A 119 -5.51 -15.48 8.10
N GLY A 120 -4.96 -14.39 8.62
CA GLY A 120 -3.52 -14.16 8.68
C GLY A 120 -2.80 -15.26 9.47
N THR A 121 -1.59 -15.54 9.06
CA THR A 121 -0.70 -16.43 9.79
C THR A 121 -0.45 -15.81 11.16
N LYS A 122 -0.82 -16.50 12.22
CA LYS A 122 -0.33 -16.21 13.57
C LYS A 122 1.15 -16.59 13.66
N GLU A 123 1.96 -16.10 12.74
CA GLU A 123 3.38 -16.06 12.99
C GLU A 123 3.57 -15.09 14.14
N SER A 124 3.74 -15.69 15.30
CA SER A 124 4.22 -15.03 16.49
C SER A 124 5.42 -14.19 16.08
N LEU A 125 5.22 -12.89 15.95
CA LEU A 125 6.29 -11.88 15.96
C LEU A 125 6.97 -11.81 17.34
N GLU A 126 6.69 -12.73 18.21
CA GLU A 126 7.51 -13.05 19.35
C GLU A 126 8.78 -13.76 18.85
N LYS A 127 9.66 -13.00 18.19
CA LYS A 127 11.08 -13.31 18.33
C LYS A 127 11.28 -13.45 19.83
N SER A 128 11.66 -14.67 20.27
CA SER A 128 12.05 -14.88 21.65
C SER A 128 12.99 -13.74 22.04
N PRO A 129 12.72 -13.06 23.18
CA PRO A 129 13.54 -11.92 23.57
C PRO A 129 15.01 -12.33 23.58
N ASP A 130 15.85 -11.54 22.93
CA ASP A 130 17.27 -11.78 22.87
C ASP A 130 17.78 -11.87 24.31
N LYS A 131 18.39 -13.00 24.66
CA LYS A 131 18.98 -13.20 25.98
C LYS A 131 20.27 -12.38 26.03
N ILE A 132 20.18 -11.18 26.60
CA ILE A 132 21.36 -10.36 26.88
C ILE A 132 22.13 -11.04 28.01
N THR A 133 23.16 -11.78 27.68
CA THR A 133 24.03 -12.50 28.63
C THR A 133 25.12 -11.61 29.25
N ASN A 134 25.46 -10.52 28.59
CA ASN A 134 26.56 -9.64 29.00
C ASN A 134 26.01 -8.35 29.65
N ARG A 135 26.51 -8.03 30.83
CA ARG A 135 26.20 -6.79 31.57
C ARG A 135 27.21 -5.70 31.16
N HIS A 136 26.91 -4.98 30.11
CA HIS A 136 27.67 -3.79 29.73
C HIS A 136 27.12 -2.54 30.45
N LYS A 137 28.01 -1.59 30.79
CA LYS A 137 27.65 -0.37 31.52
C LYS A 137 26.91 0.67 30.64
N VAL A 138 26.97 0.53 29.33
CA VAL A 138 26.40 1.48 28.38
C VAL A 138 25.34 0.78 27.54
N ILE A 139 24.19 1.42 27.38
CA ILE A 139 23.13 0.99 26.48
C ILE A 139 22.99 2.08 25.41
N LEU A 140 23.17 1.69 24.15
CA LEU A 140 23.03 2.56 22.97
C LEU A 140 21.70 2.25 22.28
N VAL A 141 20.76 3.17 22.33
CA VAL A 141 19.45 3.01 21.71
C VAL A 141 19.45 3.74 20.36
N GLY A 142 19.18 2.98 19.30
CA GLY A 142 19.22 3.45 17.92
C GLY A 142 20.62 3.33 17.29
N PHE A 143 20.78 2.41 16.33
CA PHE A 143 22.05 2.16 15.63
C PHE A 143 22.02 2.68 14.18
N GLY A 144 21.32 3.79 13.94
CA GLY A 144 21.37 4.54 12.69
C GLY A 144 22.71 5.22 12.47
N HIS A 145 22.77 6.19 11.58
CA HIS A 145 24.00 6.87 11.19
C HIS A 145 24.75 7.50 12.38
N PHE A 146 24.04 8.16 13.27
CA PHE A 146 24.62 8.77 14.48
C PHE A 146 25.01 7.70 15.51
N GLY A 147 24.10 6.77 15.82
CA GLY A 147 24.34 5.73 16.82
C GLY A 147 25.54 4.83 16.46
N SER A 148 25.70 4.47 15.17
CA SER A 148 26.86 3.70 14.71
C SER A 148 28.18 4.46 14.89
N THR A 149 28.17 5.79 14.71
CA THR A 149 29.36 6.62 14.95
C THR A 149 29.71 6.67 16.44
N VAL A 150 28.71 6.85 17.31
CA VAL A 150 28.89 6.82 18.77
C VAL A 150 29.37 5.45 19.23
N GLY A 151 28.79 4.36 18.70
CA GLY A 151 29.20 2.99 19.02
C GLY A 151 30.66 2.72 18.66
N ARG A 152 31.12 3.17 17.51
CA ARG A 152 32.54 3.09 17.11
C ARG A 152 33.46 3.88 18.04
N PHE A 153 33.03 5.07 18.43
CA PHE A 153 33.79 5.90 19.35
C PHE A 153 33.90 5.26 20.74
N LEU A 154 32.80 4.71 21.28
CA LEU A 154 32.82 3.98 22.55
C LEU A 154 33.77 2.79 22.48
N ARG A 155 33.67 1.98 21.41
CA ARG A 155 34.54 0.81 21.22
C ARG A 155 36.02 1.19 21.09
N ALA A 156 36.32 2.29 20.38
CA ALA A 156 37.70 2.79 20.27
C ALA A 156 38.29 3.24 21.61
N ASN A 157 37.45 3.65 22.57
CA ASN A 157 37.84 4.02 23.92
C ASN A 157 37.69 2.85 24.95
N GLY A 158 37.54 1.62 24.46
CA GLY A 158 37.48 0.43 25.32
C GLY A 158 36.17 0.27 26.09
N ALA A 159 35.12 1.07 25.75
CA ALA A 159 33.81 0.94 26.34
C ALA A 159 32.93 0.02 25.51
N GLU A 160 32.49 -1.10 26.11
CA GLU A 160 31.52 -1.99 25.50
C GLU A 160 30.10 -1.51 25.80
N ALA A 161 29.26 -1.51 24.75
CA ALA A 161 27.88 -1.07 24.82
C ALA A 161 26.93 -2.16 24.30
N VAL A 162 25.76 -2.28 24.93
CA VAL A 162 24.63 -3.02 24.38
C VAL A 162 23.90 -2.12 23.40
N VAL A 163 23.72 -2.60 22.17
CA VAL A 163 23.00 -1.86 21.11
C VAL A 163 21.56 -2.35 21.04
N LEU A 164 20.61 -1.42 21.07
CA LEU A 164 19.18 -1.67 20.89
C LEU A 164 18.72 -0.93 19.64
N ASP A 165 18.31 -1.64 18.61
CA ASP A 165 17.68 -1.08 17.41
C ASP A 165 16.46 -1.92 17.03
N HIS A 166 15.47 -1.28 16.38
CA HIS A 166 14.29 -1.99 15.89
C HIS A 166 14.57 -2.75 14.60
N ASP A 167 15.66 -2.38 13.88
CA ASP A 167 16.10 -3.03 12.65
C ASP A 167 17.26 -3.98 12.96
N SER A 168 16.95 -5.28 13.03
CA SER A 168 17.92 -6.34 13.34
C SER A 168 19.04 -6.48 12.31
N ASN A 169 18.94 -5.88 11.11
CA ASN A 169 19.99 -5.92 10.10
C ASN A 169 21.10 -4.88 10.37
N ARG A 170 20.90 -3.97 11.31
CA ARG A 170 21.86 -2.92 11.66
C ARG A 170 22.72 -3.23 12.88
N VAL A 171 22.32 -4.22 13.63
CA VAL A 171 23.00 -4.70 14.86
C VAL A 171 23.71 -5.99 14.55
#